data_1e6d570310780ad6971f6b52aeaef65a
#
_entry.id   1e6d570310780ad6971f6b52aeaef65a
#
_cell.length_a   1.000
_cell.length_b   1.000
_cell.length_c   1.000
_cell.angle_alpha   90.00
_cell.angle_beta   90.00
_cell.angle_gamma   90.00
#
_symmetry.space_group_name_H-M   'P 1'
#
loop_
_entity.id
_entity.type
_entity.pdbx_description
1 polymer ?
#
loop_
_entity_poly.entity_id
_entity_poly.type
_entity_poly.pdbx_seq_one_letter_code
_entity_poly.pdbx_strand_id
1 'polypeptide(L)'
;MNASHMLTNRVQSMEESATLKMSAKARELKTKFDDVISLSLGEPDFDTPEHIKAFAVQALADGYTKYTPVTGLLEYRKAIQTKFKRDNDLEYGMDEIIVSNGAKQSISNICQAIVQEGDEVIVFSPYWVSYSDIVGLAGGVMVPIKADIEQDFKVTAEQLEKAITSRTKAILFSS
;
A
#
# COMPACT_ATOMS: atom_id res chain seq x y z
N MET A 1 15.08 16.29 -26.23
CA MET A 1 15.93 15.14 -25.87
C MET A 1 15.05 14.10 -25.21
N ASN A 2 15.05 12.86 -25.68
CA ASN A 2 14.32 11.79 -25.03
C ASN A 2 15.12 11.33 -23.79
N ALA A 3 14.62 11.62 -22.58
CA ALA A 3 15.31 11.31 -21.32
C ALA A 3 15.14 9.85 -20.85
N SER A 4 14.45 9.02 -21.63
CA SER A 4 14.16 7.63 -21.23
C SER A 4 15.43 6.80 -20.98
N HIS A 5 16.53 7.08 -21.71
CA HIS A 5 17.82 6.41 -21.51
C HIS A 5 18.53 6.76 -20.18
N MET A 6 18.06 7.77 -19.46
CA MET A 6 18.58 8.14 -18.13
C MET A 6 17.88 7.39 -17.00
N LEU A 7 16.76 6.74 -17.29
CA LEU A 7 16.01 5.98 -16.31
C LEU A 7 16.52 4.55 -16.18
N THR A 8 16.47 4.01 -14.96
CA THR A 8 16.82 2.60 -14.74
C THR A 8 15.79 1.68 -15.39
N ASN A 9 16.18 0.46 -15.74
CA ASN A 9 15.29 -0.54 -16.31
C ASN A 9 14.06 -0.79 -15.42
N ARG A 10 14.25 -0.76 -14.10
CA ARG A 10 13.17 -0.92 -13.12
C ARG A 10 12.09 0.15 -13.27
N VAL A 11 12.48 1.41 -13.47
CA VAL A 11 11.54 2.51 -13.66
C VAL A 11 10.91 2.44 -15.05
N GLN A 12 11.67 2.04 -16.07
CA GLN A 12 11.15 1.91 -17.43
C GLN A 12 10.13 0.77 -17.59
N SER A 13 10.24 -0.28 -16.76
CA SER A 13 9.29 -1.40 -16.76
C SER A 13 8.00 -1.14 -15.98
N MET A 14 7.92 -0.02 -15.23
CA MET A 14 6.70 0.34 -14.52
C MET A 14 5.62 0.82 -15.50
N GLU A 15 4.41 0.36 -15.27
CA GLU A 15 3.23 0.87 -15.96
C GLU A 15 2.67 2.10 -15.25
N GLU A 16 2.06 2.99 -16.02
CA GLU A 16 1.29 4.08 -15.43
C GLU A 16 0.08 3.53 -14.68
N SER A 17 -0.15 4.03 -13.46
CA SER A 17 -1.23 3.55 -12.59
C SER A 17 -2.58 3.47 -13.32
N ALA A 18 -3.12 2.25 -13.45
CA ALA A 18 -4.42 2.01 -14.05
C ALA A 18 -5.55 2.78 -13.32
N THR A 19 -5.46 2.90 -12.00
CA THR A 19 -6.40 3.68 -11.17
C THR A 19 -6.39 5.15 -11.55
N LEU A 20 -5.21 5.76 -11.73
CA LEU A 20 -5.09 7.17 -12.13
C LEU A 20 -5.59 7.41 -13.55
N LYS A 21 -5.26 6.49 -14.49
CA LYS A 21 -5.79 6.54 -15.87
C LYS A 21 -7.31 6.49 -15.89
N MET A 22 -7.91 5.57 -15.14
CA MET A 22 -9.36 5.41 -15.06
C MET A 22 -10.03 6.62 -14.40
N SER A 23 -9.44 7.17 -13.34
CA SER A 23 -9.95 8.37 -12.69
C SER A 23 -9.89 9.60 -13.60
N ALA A 24 -8.79 9.74 -14.37
CA ALA A 24 -8.68 10.81 -15.37
C ALA A 24 -9.73 10.65 -16.47
N LYS A 25 -9.94 9.41 -16.95
CA LYS A 25 -10.96 9.10 -17.96
C LYS A 25 -12.38 9.38 -17.45
N ALA A 26 -12.69 9.00 -16.21
CA ALA A 26 -13.99 9.29 -15.61
C ALA A 26 -14.23 10.81 -15.50
N ARG A 27 -13.21 11.60 -15.11
CA ARG A 27 -13.33 13.08 -15.10
C ARG A 27 -13.57 13.65 -16.49
N GLU A 28 -12.85 13.17 -17.51
CA GLU A 28 -13.08 13.59 -18.90
C GLU A 28 -14.52 13.28 -19.33
N LEU A 29 -15.02 12.07 -19.05
CA LEU A 29 -16.37 11.67 -19.44
C LEU A 29 -17.45 12.51 -18.73
N LYS A 30 -17.26 12.87 -17.46
CA LYS A 30 -18.16 13.76 -16.71
C LYS A 30 -18.30 15.15 -17.32
N THR A 31 -17.38 15.59 -18.18
CA THR A 31 -17.53 16.84 -18.92
C THR A 31 -18.41 16.70 -20.17
N LYS A 32 -18.71 15.48 -20.59
CA LYS A 32 -19.46 15.16 -21.82
C LYS A 32 -20.82 14.53 -21.53
N PHE A 33 -20.98 13.90 -20.38
CA PHE A 33 -22.17 13.14 -19.97
C PHE A 33 -22.51 13.43 -18.53
N ASP A 34 -23.80 13.57 -18.20
CA ASP A 34 -24.26 13.94 -16.87
C ASP A 34 -24.37 12.74 -15.91
N ASP A 35 -24.44 11.52 -16.42
CA ASP A 35 -24.75 10.28 -15.67
C ASP A 35 -23.55 9.35 -15.49
N VAL A 36 -22.33 9.88 -15.49
CA VAL A 36 -21.10 9.07 -15.34
C VAL A 36 -20.88 8.67 -13.88
N ILE A 37 -20.98 7.38 -13.60
CA ILE A 37 -20.61 6.76 -12.33
C ILE A 37 -19.17 6.27 -12.41
N SER A 38 -18.33 6.72 -11.46
CA SER A 38 -16.93 6.29 -11.36
C SER A 38 -16.75 5.28 -10.24
N LEU A 39 -16.27 4.09 -10.56
CA LEU A 39 -15.89 3.04 -9.61
C LEU A 39 -14.38 2.78 -9.62
N SER A 40 -13.59 3.76 -10.07
CA SER A 40 -12.15 3.59 -10.30
C SER A 40 -11.26 3.91 -9.10
N LEU A 41 -11.79 4.60 -8.10
CA LEU A 41 -11.05 5.02 -6.90
C LEU A 41 -11.89 4.69 -5.66
N GLY A 42 -11.28 3.99 -4.71
CA GLY A 42 -11.88 3.73 -3.39
C GLY A 42 -11.36 4.77 -2.39
N GLU A 43 -12.27 5.61 -1.92
CA GLU A 43 -12.02 6.55 -0.82
C GLU A 43 -13.28 6.64 0.06
N PRO A 44 -13.14 6.95 1.36
CA PRO A 44 -14.31 7.21 2.19
C PRO A 44 -15.13 8.38 1.65
N ASP A 45 -16.45 8.25 1.66
CA ASP A 45 -17.40 9.29 1.27
C ASP A 45 -17.70 10.30 2.39
N PHE A 46 -17.30 10.00 3.62
CA PHE A 46 -17.36 10.90 4.77
C PHE A 46 -16.08 11.73 4.89
N ASP A 47 -16.26 12.99 5.25
CA ASP A 47 -15.13 13.84 5.64
C ASP A 47 -14.44 13.31 6.90
N THR A 48 -13.17 13.72 7.07
CA THR A 48 -12.45 13.50 8.34
C THR A 48 -13.26 14.11 9.50
N PRO A 49 -13.50 13.36 10.60
CA PRO A 49 -14.25 13.86 11.74
C PRO A 49 -13.72 15.19 12.30
N GLU A 50 -14.63 16.10 12.69
CA GLU A 50 -14.29 17.46 13.10
C GLU A 50 -13.27 17.53 14.23
N HIS A 51 -13.37 16.64 15.23
CA HIS A 51 -12.40 16.58 16.32
C HIS A 51 -11.00 16.23 15.86
N ILE A 52 -10.83 15.38 14.83
CA ILE A 52 -9.52 15.02 14.25
C ILE A 52 -8.95 16.22 13.50
N LYS A 53 -9.77 16.91 12.71
CA LYS A 53 -9.37 18.16 12.02
C LYS A 53 -8.94 19.24 13.01
N ALA A 54 -9.69 19.41 14.10
CA ALA A 54 -9.37 20.38 15.15
C ALA A 54 -8.02 20.06 15.83
N PHE A 55 -7.74 18.81 16.14
CA PHE A 55 -6.43 18.40 16.69
C PHE A 55 -5.27 18.68 15.70
N ALA A 56 -5.48 18.45 14.40
CA ALA A 56 -4.46 18.76 13.40
C ALA A 56 -4.17 20.26 13.33
N VAL A 57 -5.22 21.12 13.36
CA VAL A 57 -5.07 22.58 13.41
C VAL A 57 -4.34 23.02 14.67
N GLN A 58 -4.69 22.45 15.84
CA GLN A 58 -4.03 22.76 17.09
C GLN A 58 -2.54 22.35 17.06
N ALA A 59 -2.21 21.16 16.54
CA ALA A 59 -0.83 20.74 16.41
C ALA A 59 0.01 21.69 15.55
N LEU A 60 -0.55 22.23 14.46
CA LEU A 60 0.11 23.26 13.66
C LEU A 60 0.34 24.54 14.48
N ALA A 61 -0.67 24.99 15.22
CA ALA A 61 -0.58 26.18 16.08
C ALA A 61 0.46 26.01 17.20
N ASP A 62 0.59 24.79 17.74
CA ASP A 62 1.59 24.41 18.77
C ASP A 62 3.00 24.22 18.18
N GLY A 63 3.19 24.37 16.87
CA GLY A 63 4.50 24.34 16.24
C GLY A 63 5.02 22.94 15.91
N TYR A 64 4.18 21.91 15.79
CA TYR A 64 4.56 20.59 15.29
C TYR A 64 4.88 20.62 13.79
N THR A 65 5.83 21.45 13.41
CA THR A 65 6.26 21.72 12.03
C THR A 65 7.75 21.44 11.82
N LYS A 66 8.39 20.75 12.75
CA LYS A 66 9.81 20.41 12.71
C LYS A 66 10.01 18.95 12.35
N TYR A 67 11.26 18.56 12.08
CA TYR A 67 11.61 17.16 11.86
C TYR A 67 11.21 16.30 13.05
N THR A 68 10.65 15.13 12.74
CA THR A 68 10.35 14.10 13.72
C THR A 68 11.46 13.05 13.76
N PRO A 69 11.53 12.21 14.82
CA PRO A 69 12.32 10.99 14.75
C PRO A 69 11.95 10.13 13.54
N VAL A 70 12.93 9.43 12.96
CA VAL A 70 12.73 8.59 11.76
C VAL A 70 11.62 7.55 11.94
N THR A 71 11.48 7.03 13.15
CA THR A 71 10.43 6.05 13.50
C THR A 71 9.07 6.68 13.80
N GLY A 72 8.95 8.00 13.77
CA GLY A 72 7.75 8.75 14.14
C GLY A 72 7.75 9.26 15.58
N LEU A 73 6.85 10.18 15.88
CA LEU A 73 6.69 10.76 17.22
C LEU A 73 6.42 9.67 18.26
N LEU A 74 7.06 9.80 19.41
CA LEU A 74 6.94 8.83 20.52
C LEU A 74 5.50 8.69 20.98
N GLU A 75 4.79 9.81 21.14
CA GLU A 75 3.39 9.85 21.55
C GLU A 75 2.49 9.11 20.57
N TYR A 76 2.75 9.28 19.26
CA TYR A 76 1.98 8.60 18.24
C TYR A 76 2.24 7.08 18.23
N ARG A 77 3.51 6.65 18.37
CA ARG A 77 3.84 5.23 18.48
C ARG A 77 3.23 4.58 19.74
N LYS A 78 3.19 5.29 20.87
CA LYS A 78 2.48 4.84 22.08
C LYS A 78 0.97 4.69 21.83
N ALA A 79 0.36 5.62 21.11
CA ALA A 79 -1.05 5.53 20.76
C ALA A 79 -1.34 4.31 19.86
N ILE A 80 -0.44 4.01 18.89
CA ILE A 80 -0.52 2.80 18.05
C ILE A 80 -0.40 1.54 18.91
N GLN A 81 0.56 1.47 19.82
CA GLN A 81 0.74 0.35 20.74
C GLN A 81 -0.52 0.10 21.58
N THR A 82 -1.09 1.17 22.14
CA THR A 82 -2.34 1.11 22.92
C THR A 82 -3.51 0.62 22.06
N LYS A 83 -3.60 1.11 20.81
CA LYS A 83 -4.63 0.67 19.85
C LYS A 83 -4.50 -0.80 19.50
N PHE A 84 -3.31 -1.29 19.21
CA PHE A 84 -3.09 -2.69 18.90
C PHE A 84 -3.43 -3.62 20.07
N LYS A 85 -3.06 -3.22 21.31
CA LYS A 85 -3.44 -4.01 22.48
C LYS A 85 -4.96 -4.02 22.69
N ARG A 86 -5.60 -2.84 22.62
CA ARG A 86 -7.05 -2.69 22.87
C ARG A 86 -7.92 -3.40 21.85
N ASP A 87 -7.60 -3.23 20.55
CA ASP A 87 -8.50 -3.61 19.46
C ASP A 87 -8.15 -4.97 18.84
N ASN A 88 -6.90 -5.40 18.95
CA ASN A 88 -6.40 -6.57 18.25
C ASN A 88 -5.76 -7.61 19.20
N ASP A 89 -5.62 -7.30 20.49
CA ASP A 89 -4.89 -8.08 21.50
C ASP A 89 -3.44 -8.41 21.08
N LEU A 90 -2.80 -7.45 20.39
CA LEU A 90 -1.41 -7.54 19.95
C LEU A 90 -0.52 -6.65 20.80
N GLU A 91 0.63 -7.18 21.22
CA GLU A 91 1.63 -6.47 22.00
C GLU A 91 2.92 -6.31 21.18
N TYR A 92 3.35 -5.06 21.00
CA TYR A 92 4.58 -4.69 20.33
C TYR A 92 5.41 -3.75 21.20
N GLY A 93 6.72 -3.91 21.16
CA GLY A 93 7.67 -2.97 21.75
C GLY A 93 7.73 -1.66 20.97
N MET A 94 8.27 -0.61 21.59
CA MET A 94 8.43 0.68 20.92
C MET A 94 9.45 0.66 19.78
N ASP A 95 10.36 -0.30 19.77
CA ASP A 95 11.34 -0.57 18.72
C ASP A 95 10.78 -1.39 17.54
N GLU A 96 9.57 -1.93 17.71
CA GLU A 96 8.86 -2.70 16.65
C GLU A 96 7.82 -1.86 15.89
N ILE A 97 7.70 -0.57 16.20
CA ILE A 97 6.71 0.33 15.58
C ILE A 97 7.41 1.45 14.82
N ILE A 98 7.13 1.55 13.54
CA ILE A 98 7.53 2.67 12.68
C ILE A 98 6.30 3.29 12.02
N VAL A 99 6.28 4.61 11.93
CA VAL A 99 5.23 5.39 11.27
C VAL A 99 5.65 5.73 9.85
N SER A 100 4.75 5.52 8.89
CA SER A 100 4.96 5.81 7.49
C SER A 100 3.87 6.72 6.93
N ASN A 101 4.14 7.38 5.81
CA ASN A 101 3.16 8.18 5.08
C ASN A 101 2.21 7.27 4.29
N GLY A 102 1.34 6.57 5.01
CA GLY A 102 0.37 5.63 4.48
C GLY A 102 0.95 4.23 4.22
N ALA A 103 0.04 3.26 4.03
CA ALA A 103 0.38 1.85 3.85
C ALA A 103 1.27 1.59 2.62
N LYS A 104 1.14 2.38 1.56
CA LYS A 104 1.99 2.24 0.36
C LYS A 104 3.47 2.42 0.71
N GLN A 105 3.81 3.41 1.52
CA GLN A 105 5.20 3.62 1.96
C GLN A 105 5.66 2.48 2.86
N SER A 106 4.82 1.99 3.77
CA SER A 106 5.17 0.86 4.64
C SER A 106 5.49 -0.38 3.83
N ILE A 107 4.63 -0.75 2.87
CA ILE A 107 4.84 -1.93 2.02
C ILE A 107 6.09 -1.75 1.16
N SER A 108 6.29 -0.57 0.57
CA SER A 108 7.49 -0.27 -0.22
C SER A 108 8.77 -0.40 0.60
N ASN A 109 8.79 0.15 1.81
CA ASN A 109 9.94 0.07 2.71
C ASN A 109 10.23 -1.39 3.10
N ILE A 110 9.20 -2.18 3.42
CA ILE A 110 9.35 -3.59 3.76
C ILE A 110 9.91 -4.36 2.55
N CYS A 111 9.31 -4.21 1.37
CA CYS A 111 9.81 -4.88 0.16
C CYS A 111 11.26 -4.52 -0.12
N GLN A 112 11.64 -3.24 -0.05
CA GLN A 112 13.02 -2.83 -0.25
C GLN A 112 13.99 -3.36 0.82
N ALA A 113 13.50 -3.64 2.03
CA ALA A 113 14.34 -4.15 3.11
C ALA A 113 14.57 -5.67 3.03
N ILE A 114 13.60 -6.44 2.48
CA ILE A 114 13.65 -7.91 2.54
C ILE A 114 13.68 -8.61 1.18
N VAL A 115 13.36 -7.91 0.08
CA VAL A 115 13.29 -8.48 -1.29
C VAL A 115 14.48 -7.99 -2.10
N GLN A 116 15.12 -8.90 -2.81
CA GLN A 116 16.21 -8.64 -3.74
C GLN A 116 15.90 -9.25 -5.11
N GLU A 117 16.83 -9.04 -6.07
CA GLU A 117 16.66 -9.55 -7.43
C GLU A 117 16.49 -11.07 -7.45
N GLY A 118 15.39 -11.52 -8.09
CA GLY A 118 15.05 -12.93 -8.23
C GLY A 118 14.23 -13.52 -7.07
N ASP A 119 14.05 -12.81 -5.95
CA ASP A 119 13.15 -13.23 -4.88
C ASP A 119 11.69 -13.19 -5.36
N GLU A 120 10.90 -14.14 -4.92
CA GLU A 120 9.48 -14.24 -5.25
C GLU A 120 8.60 -13.73 -4.11
N VAL A 121 7.62 -12.89 -4.46
CA VAL A 121 6.58 -12.44 -3.53
C VAL A 121 5.24 -12.96 -4.03
N ILE A 122 4.63 -13.85 -3.25
CA ILE A 122 3.29 -14.39 -3.56
C ILE A 122 2.25 -13.32 -3.23
N VAL A 123 1.31 -13.11 -4.17
CA VAL A 123 0.22 -12.13 -4.02
C VAL A 123 -1.12 -12.81 -4.30
N PHE A 124 -2.09 -12.68 -3.41
CA PHE A 124 -3.43 -13.22 -3.60
C PHE A 124 -4.27 -12.28 -4.45
N SER A 125 -4.83 -12.81 -5.56
CA SER A 125 -5.69 -12.07 -6.49
C SER A 125 -7.16 -12.32 -6.16
N PRO A 126 -8.03 -11.29 -6.18
CA PRO A 126 -7.75 -9.91 -6.62
C PRO A 126 -6.91 -9.13 -5.61
N TYR A 127 -6.05 -8.25 -6.10
CA TYR A 127 -5.11 -7.50 -5.28
C TYR A 127 -5.04 -6.03 -5.69
N TRP A 128 -4.48 -5.21 -4.82
CA TRP A 128 -4.25 -3.80 -5.12
C TRP A 128 -3.15 -3.63 -6.17
N VAL A 129 -3.47 -2.89 -7.23
CA VAL A 129 -2.61 -2.71 -8.42
C VAL A 129 -1.16 -2.27 -8.12
N SER A 130 -0.94 -1.58 -7.00
CA SER A 130 0.43 -1.13 -6.64
C SER A 130 1.36 -2.24 -6.15
N TYR A 131 0.85 -3.43 -5.83
CA TYR A 131 1.71 -4.51 -5.31
C TYR A 131 2.74 -4.97 -6.33
N SER A 132 2.35 -5.11 -7.61
CA SER A 132 3.26 -5.49 -8.69
C SER A 132 4.42 -4.50 -8.83
N ASP A 133 4.11 -3.19 -8.85
CA ASP A 133 5.12 -2.16 -9.00
C ASP A 133 6.08 -2.09 -7.81
N ILE A 134 5.53 -2.21 -6.59
CA ILE A 134 6.33 -2.18 -5.35
C ILE A 134 7.30 -3.36 -5.32
N VAL A 135 6.84 -4.57 -5.64
CA VAL A 135 7.68 -5.78 -5.68
C VAL A 135 8.74 -5.64 -6.78
N GLY A 136 8.34 -5.20 -7.97
CA GLY A 136 9.27 -5.01 -9.10
C GLY A 136 10.33 -3.94 -8.81
N LEU A 137 9.98 -2.82 -8.16
CA LEU A 137 10.94 -1.79 -7.74
C LEU A 137 11.97 -2.32 -6.75
N ALA A 138 11.58 -3.25 -5.89
CA ALA A 138 12.51 -3.93 -4.97
C ALA A 138 13.40 -4.98 -5.66
N GLY A 139 13.17 -5.27 -6.95
CA GLY A 139 13.88 -6.29 -7.72
C GLY A 139 13.25 -7.69 -7.64
N GLY A 140 12.13 -7.83 -6.95
CA GLY A 140 11.41 -9.10 -6.80
C GLY A 140 10.53 -9.45 -7.99
N VAL A 141 10.09 -10.69 -8.01
CA VAL A 141 9.13 -11.25 -8.97
C VAL A 141 7.81 -11.51 -8.25
N MET A 142 6.74 -10.85 -8.71
CA MET A 142 5.41 -11.12 -8.17
C MET A 142 4.86 -12.44 -8.70
N VAL A 143 4.40 -13.32 -7.81
CA VAL A 143 3.76 -14.60 -8.12
C VAL A 143 2.28 -14.53 -7.70
N PRO A 144 1.36 -14.23 -8.64
CA PRO A 144 -0.06 -14.12 -8.31
C PRO A 144 -0.70 -15.51 -8.16
N ILE A 145 -1.45 -15.70 -7.06
CA ILE A 145 -2.36 -16.85 -6.92
C ILE A 145 -3.77 -16.34 -7.18
N LYS A 146 -4.41 -16.88 -8.22
CA LYS A 146 -5.77 -16.52 -8.57
C LYS A 146 -6.77 -17.22 -7.67
N ALA A 147 -7.66 -16.45 -7.04
CA ALA A 147 -8.90 -16.91 -6.46
C ALA A 147 -10.07 -16.23 -7.15
N ASP A 148 -11.06 -16.99 -7.56
CA ASP A 148 -12.23 -16.50 -8.28
C ASP A 148 -13.49 -16.48 -7.40
N ILE A 149 -14.63 -16.17 -8.02
CA ILE A 149 -15.90 -16.06 -7.31
C ILE A 149 -16.39 -17.38 -6.74
N GLU A 150 -16.05 -18.51 -7.38
CA GLU A 150 -16.41 -19.86 -6.92
C GLU A 150 -15.68 -20.22 -5.61
N GLN A 151 -14.56 -19.53 -5.33
CA GLN A 151 -13.77 -19.66 -4.09
C GLN A 151 -14.03 -18.51 -3.11
N ASP A 152 -15.06 -17.69 -3.33
CA ASP A 152 -15.31 -16.47 -2.54
C ASP A 152 -14.06 -15.58 -2.45
N PHE A 153 -13.28 -15.53 -3.53
CA PHE A 153 -12.00 -14.83 -3.66
C PHE A 153 -10.96 -15.18 -2.59
N LYS A 154 -11.05 -16.40 -2.02
CA LYS A 154 -10.12 -16.89 -0.97
C LYS A 154 -9.17 -17.92 -1.53
N VAL A 155 -7.87 -17.67 -1.39
CA VAL A 155 -6.82 -18.63 -1.74
C VAL A 155 -6.82 -19.79 -0.76
N THR A 156 -6.74 -21.03 -1.26
CA THR A 156 -6.65 -22.23 -0.40
C THR A 156 -5.21 -22.53 0.00
N ALA A 157 -5.06 -23.31 1.07
CA ALA A 157 -3.73 -23.73 1.53
C ALA A 157 -2.97 -24.52 0.45
N GLU A 158 -3.68 -25.38 -0.30
CA GLU A 158 -3.08 -26.18 -1.37
C GLU A 158 -2.61 -25.32 -2.55
N GLN A 159 -3.33 -24.23 -2.87
CA GLN A 159 -2.90 -23.28 -3.90
C GLN A 159 -1.64 -22.54 -3.44
N LEU A 160 -1.61 -22.14 -2.17
CA LEU A 160 -0.43 -21.48 -1.59
C LEU A 160 0.77 -22.41 -1.57
N GLU A 161 0.61 -23.64 -1.08
CA GLU A 161 1.68 -24.64 -1.02
C GLU A 161 2.32 -24.89 -2.39
N LYS A 162 1.49 -25.01 -3.44
CA LYS A 162 1.97 -25.19 -4.83
C LYS A 162 2.74 -23.98 -5.38
N ALA A 163 2.48 -22.78 -4.86
CA ALA A 163 3.13 -21.57 -5.32
C ALA A 163 4.45 -21.29 -4.60
N ILE A 164 4.69 -21.91 -3.44
CA ILE A 164 5.92 -21.73 -2.66
C ILE A 164 7.07 -22.43 -3.36
N THR A 165 8.16 -21.71 -3.54
CA THR A 165 9.44 -22.19 -4.07
C THR A 165 10.58 -21.85 -3.12
N SER A 166 11.79 -22.29 -3.43
CA SER A 166 13.00 -21.88 -2.67
C SER A 166 13.32 -20.39 -2.79
N ARG A 167 12.70 -19.67 -3.73
CA ARG A 167 12.85 -18.22 -3.92
C ARG A 167 11.73 -17.41 -3.24
N THR A 168 10.71 -18.06 -2.71
CA THR A 168 9.60 -17.36 -2.04
C THR A 168 10.11 -16.66 -0.79
N LYS A 169 9.99 -15.33 -0.78
CA LYS A 169 10.47 -14.47 0.29
C LYS A 169 9.35 -13.95 1.18
N ALA A 170 8.20 -13.68 0.60
CA ALA A 170 7.07 -13.09 1.32
C ALA A 170 5.74 -13.46 0.67
N ILE A 171 4.68 -13.32 1.46
CA ILE A 171 3.28 -13.39 1.00
C ILE A 171 2.66 -12.03 1.29
N LEU A 172 1.98 -11.45 0.31
CA LEU A 172 1.30 -10.16 0.41
C LEU A 172 -0.17 -10.33 0.02
N PHE A 173 -1.07 -10.01 0.92
CA PHE A 173 -2.51 -10.12 0.69
C PHE A 173 -3.29 -9.04 1.42
N SER A 174 -4.50 -8.77 0.94
CA SER A 174 -5.52 -7.98 1.63
C SER A 174 -6.62 -8.89 2.15
N SER A 175 -7.13 -8.59 3.32
CA SER A 175 -8.25 -9.30 3.96
C SER A 175 -9.53 -8.48 3.85
#